data_7686bd04d6f7c36420fe571d69b60cb2
#
_entry.id   7686bd04d6f7c36420fe571d69b60cb2
#
_cell.length_a   1.000
_cell.length_b   1.000
_cell.length_c   1.000
_cell.angle_alpha   90.00
_cell.angle_beta   90.00
_cell.angle_gamma   90.00
#
_symmetry.space_group_name_H-M   'P 1'
#
loop_
_entity.id
_entity.type
_entity.pdbx_description
1 polymer ?
#
loop_
_entity_poly.entity_id
_entity_poly.type
_entity_poly.pdbx_seq_one_letter_code
_entity_poly.pdbx_strand_id
1 'polypeptide(L)'
;MKSTLLTALLAGAAVAAIAGSVWSQTPPPQPSQPAPAPMAQPAPPARPVFATTKVEGTENVYVFRYQNHQSMFIVTNAGVIATDPISYGRPQAAAAYIAEIRKVTDKPIKYLIYSHHHYDHIAGGKPFKEAGATVIAHRRARERLAALKGLDVVVPDQAVDNKRTIKLGGTTLELIYVGRNHSDSSLVMFLPKEKIIFAVDFNTLGAVPSRLGVNDSYPVEWEDSLKRTLALKWERMIPGHPGPGGRLGTRKDMETQLAFMTDLSTEVKKASDTGKCFSPADKELKLPQHATLPNYEQNLAWNVHRWCGYWGRGI
;
A
#
# COMPACT_ATOMS: atom_id res chain seq x y z
N MET A 1 56.29 46.11 41.62
CA MET A 1 57.71 46.52 41.71
C MET A 1 58.21 46.66 40.30
N LYS A 2 58.52 47.92 39.95
CA LYS A 2 59.71 48.42 39.24
C LYS A 2 60.03 47.75 37.90
N SER A 3 60.34 48.39 36.77
CA SER A 3 60.69 49.77 36.48
C SER A 3 60.93 49.80 34.94
N THR A 4 60.38 50.74 34.28
CA THR A 4 60.92 51.73 33.33
C THR A 4 62.28 51.49 32.69
N LEU A 5 62.39 51.81 31.38
CA LEU A 5 63.25 52.78 30.70
C LEU A 5 63.14 52.59 29.19
N LEU A 6 62.65 53.41 28.42
CA LEU A 6 62.96 54.70 27.77
C LEU A 6 64.39 54.83 27.28
N THR A 7 64.62 54.86 25.97
CA THR A 7 65.59 55.75 25.34
C THR A 7 65.26 56.01 23.87
N ALA A 8 65.34 57.27 23.49
CA ALA A 8 65.02 57.87 22.20
C ALA A 8 66.30 58.16 21.38
N LEU A 9 66.07 58.70 20.18
CA LEU A 9 66.98 59.50 19.28
C LEU A 9 67.77 58.64 18.26
N LEU A 10 67.84 58.99 17.00
CA LEU A 10 67.98 60.25 16.27
C LEU A 10 67.72 60.05 14.76
N ALA A 11 67.40 61.11 14.09
CA ALA A 11 67.10 61.38 12.71
C ALA A 11 68.23 61.09 11.70
N GLY A 12 67.87 60.79 10.48
CA GLY A 12 68.66 60.84 9.29
C GLY A 12 67.79 60.95 8.03
N ALA A 13 67.73 62.16 7.48
CA ALA A 13 67.06 62.44 6.24
C ALA A 13 67.94 62.04 5.04
N ALA A 14 67.37 61.25 4.15
CA ALA A 14 67.93 61.05 2.80
C ALA A 14 66.79 61.20 1.77
N VAL A 15 66.93 62.17 0.92
CA VAL A 15 66.10 62.49 -0.23
C VAL A 15 66.43 61.46 -1.35
N ALA A 16 65.53 60.71 -1.81
CA ALA A 16 65.66 59.89 -3.01
C ALA A 16 64.44 60.13 -3.96
N ALA A 17 64.80 60.38 -5.20
CA ALA A 17 63.88 60.71 -6.30
C ALA A 17 62.78 59.67 -6.57
N ILE A 18 61.59 60.16 -6.77
CA ILE A 18 60.44 59.37 -7.11
C ILE A 18 60.40 59.21 -8.63
N ALA A 19 60.67 58.02 -9.15
CA ALA A 19 60.27 57.62 -10.49
C ALA A 19 58.80 57.08 -10.44
N GLY A 20 57.90 57.81 -11.04
CA GLY A 20 56.48 57.46 -11.07
C GLY A 20 56.22 56.23 -11.94
N SER A 21 55.84 55.14 -11.30
CA SER A 21 55.23 53.97 -11.99
C SER A 21 53.70 54.18 -12.04
N VAL A 22 53.16 54.34 -13.23
CA VAL A 22 51.71 54.40 -13.47
C VAL A 22 51.21 52.98 -13.35
N TRP A 23 50.60 52.67 -12.23
CA TRP A 23 49.86 51.39 -12.06
C TRP A 23 48.49 51.53 -12.76
N SER A 24 48.34 50.79 -13.86
CA SER A 24 47.02 50.57 -14.49
C SER A 24 46.15 49.74 -13.52
N GLN A 25 45.18 50.38 -12.91
CA GLN A 25 44.17 49.69 -12.10
C GLN A 25 43.15 49.06 -13.01
N THR A 26 43.25 47.77 -13.18
CA THR A 26 42.16 46.96 -13.72
C THR A 26 41.01 46.98 -12.70
N PRO A 27 39.77 47.35 -13.09
CA PRO A 27 38.64 47.33 -12.15
C PRO A 27 38.38 45.89 -11.67
N PRO A 28 37.94 45.71 -10.42
CA PRO A 28 37.62 44.39 -9.90
C PRO A 28 36.49 43.75 -10.72
N PRO A 29 36.51 42.43 -10.89
CA PRO A 29 35.43 41.74 -11.60
C PRO A 29 34.10 41.98 -10.90
N GLN A 30 33.10 42.42 -11.65
CA GLN A 30 31.75 42.54 -11.12
C GLN A 30 31.25 41.15 -10.67
N PRO A 31 30.57 41.05 -9.50
CA PRO A 31 29.96 39.81 -9.10
C PRO A 31 28.94 39.39 -10.15
N SER A 32 29.08 38.20 -10.71
CA SER A 32 28.14 37.60 -11.64
C SER A 32 26.76 37.52 -10.96
N GLN A 33 25.76 38.10 -11.58
CA GLN A 33 24.38 37.96 -11.09
C GLN A 33 24.04 36.46 -11.06
N PRO A 34 23.42 35.95 -9.96
CA PRO A 34 22.99 34.59 -9.93
C PRO A 34 21.94 34.36 -11.05
N ALA A 35 22.10 33.25 -11.80
CA ALA A 35 21.13 32.85 -12.79
C ALA A 35 19.71 32.81 -12.19
N PRO A 36 18.68 33.27 -12.92
CA PRO A 36 17.31 33.19 -12.41
C PRO A 36 16.99 31.76 -12.04
N ALA A 37 16.47 31.55 -10.82
CA ALA A 37 16.05 30.26 -10.35
C ALA A 37 15.02 29.67 -11.34
N PRO A 38 15.07 28.36 -11.66
CA PRO A 38 14.07 27.73 -12.51
C PRO A 38 12.68 28.02 -11.95
N MET A 39 11.78 28.52 -12.78
CA MET A 39 10.40 28.74 -12.39
C MET A 39 9.83 27.41 -11.94
N ALA A 40 9.37 27.34 -10.68
CA ALA A 40 8.71 26.16 -10.14
C ALA A 40 7.51 25.81 -11.03
N GLN A 41 7.52 24.62 -11.60
CA GLN A 41 6.35 24.12 -12.33
C GLN A 41 5.15 24.09 -11.37
N PRO A 42 3.95 24.51 -11.81
CA PRO A 42 2.77 24.44 -10.96
C PRO A 42 2.59 22.99 -10.49
N ALA A 43 2.38 22.81 -9.18
CA ALA A 43 2.12 21.51 -8.61
C ALA A 43 0.94 20.86 -9.33
N PRO A 44 0.99 19.57 -9.66
CA PRO A 44 -0.12 18.87 -10.28
C PRO A 44 -1.36 19.03 -9.39
N PRO A 45 -2.57 19.12 -9.98
CA PRO A 45 -3.80 19.31 -9.22
C PRO A 45 -3.95 18.20 -8.18
N ALA A 46 -4.37 18.58 -6.98
CA ALA A 46 -4.55 17.64 -5.87
C ALA A 46 -5.54 16.53 -6.29
N ARG A 47 -5.16 15.29 -6.08
CA ARG A 47 -6.02 14.14 -6.40
C ARG A 47 -7.30 14.22 -5.56
N PRO A 48 -8.51 14.07 -6.16
CA PRO A 48 -9.76 14.04 -5.40
C PRO A 48 -9.72 13.04 -4.25
N VAL A 49 -10.32 13.39 -3.10
CA VAL A 49 -10.33 12.53 -1.89
C VAL A 49 -10.91 11.15 -2.23
N PHE A 50 -11.97 11.11 -3.03
CA PHE A 50 -12.56 9.86 -3.54
C PHE A 50 -12.87 9.98 -5.04
N ALA A 51 -13.05 8.83 -5.66
CA ALA A 51 -13.46 8.73 -7.07
C ALA A 51 -14.10 7.37 -7.31
N THR A 52 -15.04 7.34 -8.25
CA THR A 52 -15.62 6.11 -8.78
C THR A 52 -15.24 5.96 -10.24
N THR A 53 -14.74 4.79 -10.61
CA THR A 53 -14.32 4.49 -11.97
C THR A 53 -14.94 3.17 -12.41
N LYS A 54 -15.58 3.16 -13.57
CA LYS A 54 -16.02 1.91 -14.20
C LYS A 54 -14.81 1.16 -14.71
N VAL A 55 -14.74 -0.14 -14.44
CA VAL A 55 -13.64 -0.97 -14.95
C VAL A 55 -13.78 -1.12 -16.46
N GLU A 56 -12.76 -0.71 -17.20
CA GLU A 56 -12.73 -0.78 -18.67
C GLU A 56 -13.04 -2.18 -19.16
N GLY A 57 -13.78 -2.28 -20.28
CA GLY A 57 -14.21 -3.56 -20.86
C GLY A 57 -15.24 -4.34 -20.03
N THR A 58 -15.84 -3.71 -18.99
CA THR A 58 -16.98 -4.26 -18.25
C THR A 58 -18.20 -3.36 -18.38
N GLU A 59 -19.38 -3.93 -18.24
CA GLU A 59 -20.62 -3.17 -18.26
C GLU A 59 -21.04 -2.68 -16.85
N ASN A 60 -20.65 -3.41 -15.82
CA ASN A 60 -21.29 -3.35 -14.51
C ASN A 60 -20.33 -3.41 -13.32
N VAL A 61 -19.02 -3.44 -13.52
CA VAL A 61 -18.00 -3.48 -12.46
C VAL A 61 -17.38 -2.11 -12.26
N TYR A 62 -17.35 -1.65 -11.02
CA TYR A 62 -16.84 -0.35 -10.62
C TYR A 62 -15.84 -0.47 -9.48
N VAL A 63 -14.86 0.43 -9.46
CA VAL A 63 -13.95 0.65 -8.34
C VAL A 63 -14.33 1.97 -7.68
N PHE A 64 -14.63 1.93 -6.40
CA PHE A 64 -14.72 3.09 -5.54
C PHE A 64 -13.40 3.22 -4.79
N ARG A 65 -12.78 4.41 -4.85
CA ARG A 65 -11.56 4.75 -4.13
C ARG A 65 -11.85 5.87 -3.13
N TYR A 66 -11.38 5.72 -1.92
CA TYR A 66 -11.34 6.79 -0.93
C TYR A 66 -9.93 6.89 -0.36
N GLN A 67 -9.23 8.01 -0.62
CA GLN A 67 -7.80 8.16 -0.34
C GLN A 67 -6.98 6.99 -0.94
N ASN A 68 -6.33 6.18 -0.09
CA ASN A 68 -5.49 5.06 -0.49
C ASN A 68 -6.17 3.68 -0.34
N HIS A 69 -7.50 3.63 -0.22
CA HIS A 69 -8.26 2.38 -0.13
C HIS A 69 -9.24 2.27 -1.28
N GLN A 70 -9.48 1.05 -1.71
CA GLN A 70 -10.39 0.74 -2.81
C GLN A 70 -11.39 -0.33 -2.42
N SER A 71 -12.58 -0.20 -2.99
CA SER A 71 -13.66 -1.17 -2.92
C SER A 71 -14.16 -1.47 -4.33
N MET A 72 -14.74 -2.64 -4.52
CA MET A 72 -15.41 -3.00 -5.74
C MET A 72 -16.93 -2.95 -5.53
N PHE A 73 -17.70 -2.47 -6.50
CA PHE A 73 -19.13 -2.77 -6.54
C PHE A 73 -19.57 -3.18 -7.92
N ILE A 74 -20.63 -3.99 -7.93
CA ILE A 74 -21.17 -4.60 -9.13
C ILE A 74 -22.65 -4.25 -9.22
N VAL A 75 -23.06 -3.61 -10.30
CA VAL A 75 -24.46 -3.30 -10.58
C VAL A 75 -25.07 -4.45 -11.40
N THR A 76 -26.09 -5.09 -10.87
CA THR A 76 -26.78 -6.19 -11.54
C THR A 76 -28.22 -5.83 -11.84
N ASN A 77 -28.94 -6.68 -12.60
CA ASN A 77 -30.37 -6.44 -12.87
C ASN A 77 -31.24 -6.50 -11.62
N ALA A 78 -30.81 -7.18 -10.54
CA ALA A 78 -31.60 -7.41 -9.32
C ALA A 78 -31.08 -6.65 -8.10
N GLY A 79 -30.05 -5.82 -8.22
CA GLY A 79 -29.46 -5.06 -7.12
C GLY A 79 -27.95 -4.94 -7.24
N VAL A 80 -27.34 -4.36 -6.21
CA VAL A 80 -25.89 -4.09 -6.12
C VAL A 80 -25.24 -5.07 -5.16
N ILE A 81 -24.06 -5.56 -5.54
CA ILE A 81 -23.09 -6.21 -4.65
C ILE A 81 -22.00 -5.21 -4.38
N ALA A 82 -21.85 -4.79 -3.11
CA ALA A 82 -20.78 -3.91 -2.65
C ALA A 82 -19.74 -4.71 -1.84
N THR A 83 -18.52 -4.22 -1.79
CA THR A 83 -17.45 -4.80 -0.97
C THR A 83 -16.89 -3.73 -0.02
N ASP A 84 -16.22 -4.13 1.01
CA ASP A 84 -15.40 -3.33 1.94
C ASP A 84 -15.78 -1.84 2.08
N PRO A 85 -16.42 -1.42 3.18
CA PRO A 85 -16.87 -0.03 3.38
C PRO A 85 -15.73 0.99 3.58
N ILE A 86 -14.51 0.55 3.91
CA ILE A 86 -13.24 1.29 4.02
C ILE A 86 -13.27 2.56 4.88
N SER A 87 -14.00 2.53 6.03
CA SER A 87 -14.24 3.76 6.83
C SER A 87 -13.32 3.94 8.05
N TYR A 88 -12.44 3.01 8.38
CA TYR A 88 -11.51 3.19 9.50
C TYR A 88 -10.59 4.40 9.26
N GLY A 89 -10.61 5.37 10.19
CA GLY A 89 -9.91 6.65 10.01
C GLY A 89 -10.47 7.54 8.88
N ARG A 90 -11.57 7.12 8.25
CA ARG A 90 -12.24 7.80 7.13
C ARG A 90 -13.77 7.79 7.31
N PRO A 91 -14.30 8.49 8.34
CA PRO A 91 -15.69 8.32 8.79
C PRO A 91 -16.74 8.63 7.70
N GLN A 92 -16.38 9.40 6.69
CA GLN A 92 -17.27 9.75 5.57
C GLN A 92 -17.22 8.74 4.41
N ALA A 93 -16.30 7.77 4.42
CA ALA A 93 -16.08 6.90 3.26
C ALA A 93 -17.31 6.04 2.92
N ALA A 94 -17.96 5.42 3.91
CA ALA A 94 -19.15 4.61 3.68
C ALA A 94 -20.32 5.41 3.10
N ALA A 95 -20.56 6.62 3.61
CA ALA A 95 -21.60 7.50 3.09
C ALA A 95 -21.29 7.95 1.65
N ALA A 96 -20.05 8.34 1.39
CA ALA A 96 -19.59 8.69 0.04
C ALA A 96 -19.72 7.50 -0.91
N TYR A 97 -19.38 6.29 -0.47
CA TYR A 97 -19.48 5.08 -1.27
C TYR A 97 -20.94 4.79 -1.67
N ILE A 98 -21.86 4.84 -0.72
CA ILE A 98 -23.31 4.66 -1.01
C ILE A 98 -23.80 5.75 -1.96
N ALA A 99 -23.39 7.01 -1.76
CA ALA A 99 -23.75 8.12 -2.65
C ALA A 99 -23.22 7.89 -4.07
N GLU A 100 -21.99 7.39 -4.22
CA GLU A 100 -21.42 7.06 -5.54
C GLU A 100 -22.16 5.89 -6.21
N ILE A 101 -22.54 4.85 -5.46
CA ILE A 101 -23.41 3.79 -5.99
C ILE A 101 -24.74 4.38 -6.50
N ARG A 102 -25.34 5.31 -5.74
CA ARG A 102 -26.62 5.95 -6.12
C ARG A 102 -26.53 6.83 -7.37
N LYS A 103 -25.36 7.37 -7.70
CA LYS A 103 -25.15 8.07 -8.99
C LYS A 103 -25.18 7.11 -10.18
N VAL A 104 -24.86 5.83 -9.97
CA VAL A 104 -24.81 4.82 -11.02
C VAL A 104 -26.16 4.09 -11.16
N THR A 105 -26.87 3.85 -10.04
CA THR A 105 -28.10 3.07 -10.02
C THR A 105 -28.95 3.36 -8.78
N ASP A 106 -30.27 3.30 -8.93
CA ASP A 106 -31.27 3.36 -7.86
C ASP A 106 -31.55 1.98 -7.22
N LYS A 107 -31.01 0.90 -7.79
CA LYS A 107 -31.26 -0.47 -7.32
C LYS A 107 -30.77 -0.69 -5.88
N PRO A 108 -31.44 -1.58 -5.10
CA PRO A 108 -31.05 -1.84 -3.72
C PRO A 108 -29.67 -2.48 -3.62
N ILE A 109 -28.90 -2.11 -2.58
CA ILE A 109 -27.67 -2.83 -2.22
C ILE A 109 -28.10 -4.13 -1.52
N LYS A 110 -27.87 -5.26 -2.17
CA LYS A 110 -28.28 -6.59 -1.68
C LYS A 110 -27.23 -7.23 -0.80
N TYR A 111 -25.96 -7.04 -1.12
CA TYR A 111 -24.86 -7.63 -0.39
C TYR A 111 -23.78 -6.59 -0.09
N LEU A 112 -23.19 -6.72 1.10
CA LEU A 112 -21.91 -6.13 1.47
C LEU A 112 -20.97 -7.28 1.81
N ILE A 113 -19.87 -7.43 1.09
CA ILE A 113 -18.94 -8.54 1.26
C ILE A 113 -17.61 -8.00 1.79
N TYR A 114 -17.17 -8.52 2.93
CA TYR A 114 -15.86 -8.20 3.48
C TYR A 114 -14.78 -9.08 2.88
N SER A 115 -13.70 -8.46 2.44
CA SER A 115 -12.55 -9.18 1.89
C SER A 115 -11.81 -9.98 2.95
N HIS A 116 -11.56 -9.39 4.11
CA HIS A 116 -10.91 -9.99 5.28
C HIS A 116 -11.32 -9.24 6.56
N HIS A 117 -10.70 -9.46 7.71
CA HIS A 117 -11.18 -8.89 8.98
C HIS A 117 -10.52 -7.57 9.39
N HIS A 118 -9.58 -7.01 8.63
CA HIS A 118 -8.89 -5.77 9.01
C HIS A 118 -9.81 -4.55 8.90
N TYR A 119 -9.75 -3.67 9.92
CA TYR A 119 -10.72 -2.59 10.09
C TYR A 119 -10.63 -1.49 9.06
N ASP A 120 -9.46 -1.27 8.50
CA ASP A 120 -9.26 -0.29 7.44
C ASP A 120 -10.04 -0.64 6.16
N HIS A 121 -10.46 -1.90 6.02
CA HIS A 121 -11.35 -2.35 4.96
C HIS A 121 -12.80 -2.47 5.41
N ILE A 122 -13.08 -3.04 6.58
CA ILE A 122 -14.44 -3.42 6.94
C ILE A 122 -15.20 -2.45 7.83
N ALA A 123 -14.54 -1.45 8.45
CA ALA A 123 -15.24 -0.44 9.24
C ALA A 123 -16.20 0.38 8.37
N GLY A 124 -17.37 0.76 8.93
CA GLY A 124 -18.39 1.52 8.24
C GLY A 124 -19.46 0.66 7.55
N GLY A 125 -19.62 -0.59 7.95
CA GLY A 125 -20.66 -1.47 7.40
C GLY A 125 -22.09 -1.10 7.79
N LYS A 126 -22.30 -0.32 8.87
CA LYS A 126 -23.61 0.00 9.42
C LYS A 126 -24.55 0.67 8.42
N PRO A 127 -24.19 1.72 7.67
CA PRO A 127 -25.08 2.31 6.67
C PRO A 127 -25.52 1.35 5.56
N PHE A 128 -24.66 0.41 5.17
CA PHE A 128 -25.02 -0.62 4.20
C PHE A 128 -26.04 -1.61 4.78
N LYS A 129 -25.87 -2.00 6.06
CA LYS A 129 -26.81 -2.86 6.77
C LYS A 129 -28.17 -2.20 6.90
N GLU A 130 -28.21 -0.92 7.28
CA GLU A 130 -29.42 -0.11 7.37
C GLU A 130 -30.11 0.08 6.01
N ALA A 131 -29.34 0.10 4.91
CA ALA A 131 -29.85 0.09 3.54
C ALA A 131 -30.37 -1.29 3.10
N GLY A 132 -30.37 -2.30 3.97
CA GLY A 132 -30.91 -3.65 3.73
C GLY A 132 -29.91 -4.65 3.16
N ALA A 133 -28.62 -4.36 3.14
CA ALA A 133 -27.61 -5.27 2.66
C ALA A 133 -27.40 -6.45 3.63
N THR A 134 -27.31 -7.67 3.09
CA THR A 134 -26.80 -8.83 3.83
C THR A 134 -25.28 -8.79 3.85
N VAL A 135 -24.69 -8.80 5.05
CA VAL A 135 -23.23 -8.76 5.24
C VAL A 135 -22.64 -10.17 5.22
N ILE A 136 -21.65 -10.40 4.38
CA ILE A 136 -21.01 -11.71 4.15
C ILE A 136 -19.50 -11.56 4.39
N ALA A 137 -18.90 -12.55 5.06
CA ALA A 137 -17.45 -12.65 5.20
C ALA A 137 -17.01 -14.12 5.35
N HIS A 138 -15.70 -14.34 5.34
CA HIS A 138 -15.15 -15.63 5.74
C HIS A 138 -15.52 -15.98 7.20
N ARG A 139 -15.72 -17.28 7.52
CA ARG A 139 -16.09 -17.73 8.87
C ARG A 139 -15.18 -17.16 9.95
N ARG A 140 -13.86 -17.21 9.77
CA ARG A 140 -12.91 -16.70 10.75
C ARG A 140 -13.05 -15.20 11.00
N ALA A 141 -13.33 -14.41 9.95
CA ALA A 141 -13.63 -12.99 10.11
C ALA A 141 -14.88 -12.80 10.97
N ARG A 142 -15.97 -13.53 10.67
CA ARG A 142 -17.23 -13.46 11.44
C ARG A 142 -17.02 -13.83 12.90
N GLU A 143 -16.33 -14.91 13.20
CA GLU A 143 -16.05 -15.38 14.55
C GLU A 143 -15.19 -14.36 15.33
N ARG A 144 -14.12 -13.85 14.71
CA ARG A 144 -13.26 -12.83 15.29
C ARG A 144 -14.03 -11.55 15.62
N LEU A 145 -14.82 -11.04 14.67
CA LEU A 145 -15.60 -9.82 14.87
C LEU A 145 -16.70 -9.98 15.91
N ALA A 146 -17.29 -11.16 16.03
CA ALA A 146 -18.26 -11.47 17.10
C ALA A 146 -17.62 -11.51 18.50
N ALA A 147 -16.35 -11.91 18.59
CA ALA A 147 -15.61 -11.99 19.86
C ALA A 147 -15.04 -10.63 20.31
N LEU A 148 -14.76 -9.72 19.40
CA LEU A 148 -14.21 -8.40 19.69
C LEU A 148 -15.29 -7.44 20.19
N LYS A 149 -14.97 -6.68 21.25
CA LYS A 149 -15.88 -5.71 21.85
C LYS A 149 -15.37 -4.28 21.61
N GLY A 150 -16.30 -3.34 21.57
CA GLY A 150 -15.97 -1.91 21.52
C GLY A 150 -15.56 -1.37 20.14
N LEU A 151 -15.81 -2.12 19.08
CA LEU A 151 -15.51 -1.72 17.72
C LEU A 151 -16.80 -1.47 16.93
N ASP A 152 -16.82 -0.37 16.17
CA ASP A 152 -17.93 -0.03 15.27
C ASP A 152 -17.81 -0.80 13.95
N VAL A 153 -17.95 -2.12 14.04
CA VAL A 153 -17.96 -3.02 12.87
C VAL A 153 -19.20 -3.89 12.90
N VAL A 154 -19.79 -4.11 11.73
CA VAL A 154 -20.95 -4.99 11.63
C VAL A 154 -20.46 -6.44 11.57
N VAL A 155 -20.93 -7.26 12.52
CA VAL A 155 -20.68 -8.70 12.46
C VAL A 155 -21.42 -9.27 11.25
N PRO A 156 -20.76 -10.05 10.38
CA PRO A 156 -21.39 -10.62 9.18
C PRO A 156 -22.59 -11.50 9.51
N ASP A 157 -23.66 -11.35 8.73
CA ASP A 157 -24.87 -12.18 8.84
C ASP A 157 -24.60 -13.62 8.41
N GLN A 158 -23.79 -13.79 7.37
CA GLN A 158 -23.51 -15.06 6.73
C GLN A 158 -22.00 -15.30 6.60
N ALA A 159 -21.61 -16.55 6.76
CA ALA A 159 -20.24 -16.99 6.65
C ALA A 159 -19.97 -17.73 5.34
N VAL A 160 -18.73 -17.63 4.88
CA VAL A 160 -18.15 -18.45 3.81
C VAL A 160 -17.03 -19.29 4.42
N ASP A 161 -17.01 -20.59 4.12
CA ASP A 161 -15.92 -21.48 4.49
C ASP A 161 -14.84 -21.50 3.39
N ASN A 162 -14.96 -22.43 2.45
CA ASN A 162 -14.00 -22.61 1.38
C ASN A 162 -14.39 -21.86 0.11
N LYS A 163 -15.65 -21.97 -0.27
CA LYS A 163 -16.18 -21.33 -1.49
C LYS A 163 -17.68 -21.07 -1.37
N ARG A 164 -18.11 -19.96 -1.93
CA ARG A 164 -19.52 -19.63 -2.12
C ARG A 164 -19.73 -18.94 -3.46
N THR A 165 -20.78 -19.29 -4.18
CA THR A 165 -21.19 -18.62 -5.40
C THR A 165 -22.43 -17.77 -5.13
N ILE A 166 -22.35 -16.48 -5.45
CA ILE A 166 -23.47 -15.54 -5.45
C ILE A 166 -23.93 -15.38 -6.90
N LYS A 167 -25.21 -15.65 -7.15
CA LYS A 167 -25.86 -15.34 -8.42
C LYS A 167 -26.90 -14.27 -8.18
N LEU A 168 -26.75 -13.12 -8.82
CA LEU A 168 -27.66 -11.98 -8.67
C LEU A 168 -27.84 -11.28 -10.02
N GLY A 169 -29.07 -11.17 -10.50
CA GLY A 169 -29.44 -10.39 -11.68
C GLY A 169 -28.57 -10.63 -12.93
N GLY A 170 -28.24 -11.90 -13.20
CA GLY A 170 -27.38 -12.30 -14.34
C GLY A 170 -25.89 -12.30 -14.09
N THR A 171 -25.44 -11.79 -12.92
CA THR A 171 -24.01 -11.80 -12.52
C THR A 171 -23.72 -13.01 -11.63
N THR A 172 -22.57 -13.62 -11.85
CA THR A 172 -22.00 -14.67 -10.99
C THR A 172 -20.73 -14.13 -10.33
N LEU A 173 -20.68 -14.15 -9.00
CA LEU A 173 -19.52 -13.80 -8.19
C LEU A 173 -19.14 -15.01 -7.33
N GLU A 174 -17.90 -15.46 -7.42
CA GLU A 174 -17.35 -16.52 -6.59
C GLU A 174 -16.54 -15.93 -5.45
N LEU A 175 -16.87 -16.27 -4.22
CA LEU A 175 -16.11 -15.96 -3.00
C LEU A 175 -15.26 -17.18 -2.68
N ILE A 176 -13.93 -17.05 -2.73
CA ILE A 176 -13.01 -18.19 -2.65
C ILE A 176 -12.02 -17.94 -1.51
N TYR A 177 -11.99 -18.84 -0.54
CA TYR A 177 -10.92 -18.86 0.46
C TYR A 177 -9.69 -19.57 -0.12
N VAL A 178 -8.62 -18.82 -0.30
CA VAL A 178 -7.38 -19.33 -0.90
C VAL A 178 -6.33 -19.78 0.14
N GLY A 179 -6.70 -19.76 1.42
CA GLY A 179 -5.79 -20.09 2.53
C GLY A 179 -5.36 -18.85 3.30
N ARG A 180 -4.57 -19.06 4.35
CA ARG A 180 -4.00 -17.97 5.14
C ARG A 180 -2.92 -17.26 4.33
N ASN A 181 -2.85 -15.93 4.47
CA ASN A 181 -1.91 -15.08 3.74
C ASN A 181 -1.61 -13.81 4.55
N HIS A 182 -1.86 -12.61 4.02
CA HIS A 182 -1.91 -11.36 4.76
C HIS A 182 -2.85 -11.44 5.98
N SER A 183 -3.91 -12.22 5.86
CA SER A 183 -4.91 -12.48 6.89
C SER A 183 -5.32 -13.97 6.87
N ASP A 184 -5.86 -14.48 7.98
CA ASP A 184 -6.43 -15.83 8.04
C ASP A 184 -7.86 -15.94 7.50
N SER A 185 -8.41 -14.84 7.03
CA SER A 185 -9.81 -14.73 6.61
C SER A 185 -10.01 -14.11 5.23
N SER A 186 -8.93 -13.99 4.44
CA SER A 186 -8.98 -13.36 3.11
C SER A 186 -9.81 -14.16 2.12
N LEU A 187 -10.79 -13.49 1.48
CA LEU A 187 -11.57 -14.02 0.36
C LEU A 187 -11.09 -13.35 -0.95
N VAL A 188 -10.78 -14.15 -1.94
CA VAL A 188 -10.71 -13.70 -3.33
C VAL A 188 -12.12 -13.67 -3.88
N MET A 189 -12.54 -12.55 -4.42
CA MET A 189 -13.83 -12.38 -5.07
C MET A 189 -13.61 -12.43 -6.58
N PHE A 190 -14.07 -13.49 -7.23
CA PHE A 190 -13.82 -13.75 -8.65
C PHE A 190 -15.07 -13.58 -9.48
N LEU A 191 -14.98 -12.78 -10.55
CA LEU A 191 -15.98 -12.60 -11.60
C LEU A 191 -15.53 -13.38 -12.84
N PRO A 192 -16.01 -14.63 -13.04
CA PRO A 192 -15.50 -15.49 -14.09
C PRO A 192 -15.75 -14.96 -15.51
N LYS A 193 -16.90 -14.31 -15.74
CA LYS A 193 -17.26 -13.72 -17.04
C LYS A 193 -16.34 -12.57 -17.41
N GLU A 194 -16.08 -11.66 -16.47
CA GLU A 194 -15.28 -10.47 -16.62
C GLU A 194 -13.77 -10.77 -16.50
N LYS A 195 -13.42 -11.96 -16.03
CA LYS A 195 -12.05 -12.40 -15.70
C LYS A 195 -11.34 -11.43 -14.75
N ILE A 196 -12.08 -10.92 -13.76
CA ILE A 196 -11.61 -9.99 -12.75
C ILE A 196 -11.63 -10.66 -11.39
N ILE A 197 -10.57 -10.41 -10.60
CA ILE A 197 -10.58 -10.68 -9.17
C ILE A 197 -10.53 -9.37 -8.38
N PHE A 198 -11.19 -9.35 -7.22
CA PHE A 198 -10.94 -8.40 -6.14
C PHE A 198 -10.17 -9.15 -5.07
N ALA A 199 -8.91 -8.76 -4.88
CA ALA A 199 -7.97 -9.44 -4.01
C ALA A 199 -7.24 -8.40 -3.16
N VAL A 200 -7.62 -8.33 -1.88
CA VAL A 200 -7.27 -7.24 -0.98
C VAL A 200 -6.05 -7.63 -0.15
N ASP A 201 -5.04 -6.77 -0.18
CA ASP A 201 -3.84 -6.71 0.67
C ASP A 201 -2.86 -7.87 0.60
N PHE A 202 -3.24 -9.04 0.13
CA PHE A 202 -2.27 -10.12 -0.02
C PHE A 202 -1.51 -10.09 -1.36
N ASN A 203 -1.68 -9.02 -2.16
CA ASN A 203 -0.80 -8.69 -3.27
C ASN A 203 -0.51 -7.19 -3.32
N THR A 204 0.74 -6.82 -3.03
CA THR A 204 1.25 -5.46 -3.16
C THR A 204 1.74 -5.25 -4.59
N LEU A 205 1.06 -4.38 -5.36
CA LEU A 205 1.34 -4.24 -6.78
C LEU A 205 2.74 -3.68 -7.05
N GLY A 206 3.62 -4.55 -7.56
CA GLY A 206 4.94 -4.18 -8.03
C GLY A 206 5.86 -3.58 -6.96
N ALA A 207 5.69 -3.92 -5.68
CA ALA A 207 6.51 -3.40 -4.58
C ALA A 207 6.69 -4.46 -3.48
N VAL A 208 7.69 -4.27 -2.63
CA VAL A 208 7.89 -5.10 -1.43
C VAL A 208 6.81 -4.76 -0.39
N PRO A 209 6.11 -5.77 0.18
CA PRO A 209 5.07 -5.56 1.19
C PRO A 209 5.53 -4.69 2.36
N SER A 210 4.66 -3.78 2.79
CA SER A 210 4.96 -2.87 3.90
C SER A 210 4.97 -3.60 5.24
N ARG A 211 5.49 -2.93 6.28
CA ARG A 211 5.42 -3.41 7.67
C ARG A 211 4.00 -3.81 8.07
N LEU A 212 3.01 -2.96 7.81
CA LEU A 212 1.62 -3.26 8.15
C LEU A 212 1.07 -4.44 7.35
N GLY A 213 1.53 -4.60 6.11
CA GLY A 213 1.12 -5.73 5.26
C GLY A 213 1.64 -7.09 5.73
N VAL A 214 2.69 -7.14 6.58
CA VAL A 214 3.31 -8.41 7.01
C VAL A 214 3.19 -8.71 8.49
N ASN A 215 2.79 -7.77 9.34
CA ASN A 215 2.85 -7.89 10.80
C ASN A 215 2.19 -9.16 11.36
N ASP A 216 1.01 -9.48 10.91
CA ASP A 216 0.17 -10.61 11.36
C ASP A 216 -0.05 -11.65 10.25
N SER A 217 0.75 -11.57 9.19
CA SER A 217 0.67 -12.47 8.03
C SER A 217 1.15 -13.90 8.33
N TYR A 218 0.85 -14.79 7.41
CA TYR A 218 1.17 -16.23 7.45
C TYR A 218 2.17 -16.56 6.33
N PRO A 219 3.49 -16.40 6.54
CA PRO A 219 4.51 -16.40 5.50
C PRO A 219 4.43 -17.50 4.46
N VAL A 220 4.57 -18.77 4.86
CA VAL A 220 4.59 -19.91 3.93
C VAL A 220 3.24 -20.19 3.31
N GLU A 221 2.17 -20.11 4.11
CA GLU A 221 0.81 -20.28 3.60
C GLU A 221 0.43 -19.17 2.61
N TRP A 222 1.07 -18.00 2.71
CA TRP A 222 0.85 -16.91 1.76
C TRP A 222 1.33 -17.27 0.36
N GLU A 223 2.47 -17.93 0.23
CA GLU A 223 2.94 -18.43 -1.07
C GLU A 223 1.91 -19.37 -1.71
N ASP A 224 1.34 -20.28 -0.93
CA ASP A 224 0.31 -21.20 -1.41
C ASP A 224 -0.99 -20.49 -1.79
N SER A 225 -1.36 -19.43 -1.06
CA SER A 225 -2.51 -18.57 -1.42
C SER A 225 -2.31 -17.88 -2.76
N LEU A 226 -1.10 -17.35 -3.02
CA LEU A 226 -0.75 -16.74 -4.30
C LEU A 226 -0.81 -17.77 -5.44
N LYS A 227 -0.24 -18.97 -5.25
CA LYS A 227 -0.30 -20.06 -6.24
C LYS A 227 -1.75 -20.47 -6.56
N ARG A 228 -2.60 -20.64 -5.52
CA ARG A 228 -4.03 -20.96 -5.71
C ARG A 228 -4.78 -19.85 -6.43
N THR A 229 -4.47 -18.59 -6.14
CA THR A 229 -5.06 -17.45 -6.83
C THR A 229 -4.61 -17.38 -8.29
N LEU A 230 -3.33 -17.62 -8.57
CA LEU A 230 -2.80 -17.72 -9.93
C LEU A 230 -3.39 -18.90 -10.72
N ALA A 231 -3.87 -19.96 -10.08
CA ALA A 231 -4.54 -21.06 -10.75
C ALA A 231 -5.96 -20.70 -11.27
N LEU A 232 -6.57 -19.61 -10.75
CA LEU A 232 -7.83 -19.11 -11.28
C LEU A 232 -7.63 -18.44 -12.64
N LYS A 233 -8.65 -18.47 -13.49
CA LYS A 233 -8.58 -17.91 -14.86
C LYS A 233 -8.96 -16.43 -14.89
N TRP A 234 -8.22 -15.59 -14.19
CA TRP A 234 -8.41 -14.15 -14.19
C TRP A 234 -7.32 -13.43 -15.02
N GLU A 235 -7.60 -12.22 -15.46
CA GLU A 235 -6.71 -11.38 -16.26
C GLU A 235 -6.36 -10.06 -15.54
N ARG A 236 -7.30 -9.52 -14.74
CA ARG A 236 -7.15 -8.24 -14.05
C ARG A 236 -7.50 -8.39 -12.58
N MET A 237 -6.81 -7.65 -11.73
CA MET A 237 -7.02 -7.63 -10.30
C MET A 237 -7.34 -6.21 -9.82
N ILE A 238 -8.44 -6.06 -9.09
CA ILE A 238 -8.72 -4.86 -8.29
C ILE A 238 -8.08 -5.09 -6.92
N PRO A 239 -7.06 -4.29 -6.53
CA PRO A 239 -6.43 -4.41 -5.21
C PRO A 239 -7.18 -3.61 -4.15
N GLY A 240 -6.92 -3.88 -2.86
CA GLY A 240 -7.45 -3.09 -1.73
C GLY A 240 -6.86 -1.68 -1.64
N HIS A 241 -5.64 -1.51 -2.11
CA HIS A 241 -4.95 -0.23 -2.22
C HIS A 241 -4.58 0.06 -3.67
N PRO A 242 -4.73 1.33 -4.14
CA PRO A 242 -4.43 1.68 -5.52
C PRO A 242 -3.01 1.29 -5.92
N GLY A 243 -2.86 0.62 -7.05
CA GLY A 243 -1.56 0.39 -7.65
C GLY A 243 -0.88 1.68 -8.14
N PRO A 244 0.37 1.61 -8.59
CA PRO A 244 1.09 2.74 -9.16
C PRO A 244 0.27 3.41 -10.27
N GLY A 245 0.10 4.74 -10.19
CA GLY A 245 -0.76 5.50 -11.12
C GLY A 245 -2.25 5.18 -11.03
N GLY A 246 -2.70 4.38 -10.07
CA GLY A 246 -4.10 3.96 -9.93
C GLY A 246 -4.48 2.78 -10.82
N ARG A 247 -3.51 2.11 -11.45
CA ARG A 247 -3.77 0.95 -12.33
C ARG A 247 -4.30 -0.27 -11.58
N LEU A 248 -4.98 -1.13 -12.29
CA LEU A 248 -5.32 -2.47 -11.83
C LEU A 248 -4.07 -3.36 -11.79
N GLY A 249 -4.14 -4.42 -11.00
CA GLY A 249 -3.12 -5.45 -10.95
C GLY A 249 -3.23 -6.43 -12.13
N THR A 250 -2.11 -7.06 -12.41
CA THR A 250 -1.93 -8.09 -13.44
C THR A 250 -1.46 -9.39 -12.81
N ARG A 251 -1.52 -10.47 -13.56
CA ARG A 251 -0.92 -11.76 -13.14
C ARG A 251 0.58 -11.60 -12.84
N LYS A 252 1.28 -10.78 -13.65
CA LYS A 252 2.71 -10.52 -13.46
C LYS A 252 3.02 -9.87 -12.10
N ASP A 253 2.15 -8.99 -11.61
CA ASP A 253 2.33 -8.41 -10.26
C ASP A 253 2.29 -9.49 -9.18
N MET A 254 1.35 -10.43 -9.29
CA MET A 254 1.22 -11.53 -8.32
C MET A 254 2.35 -12.55 -8.45
N GLU A 255 2.81 -12.87 -9.66
CA GLU A 255 3.98 -13.70 -9.92
C GLU A 255 5.26 -13.07 -9.35
N THR A 256 5.41 -11.76 -9.49
CA THR A 256 6.56 -11.01 -8.94
C THR A 256 6.58 -11.08 -7.42
N GLN A 257 5.44 -10.90 -6.77
CA GLN A 257 5.37 -11.04 -5.31
C GLN A 257 5.62 -12.48 -4.86
N LEU A 258 5.08 -13.48 -5.57
CA LEU A 258 5.34 -14.90 -5.26
C LEU A 258 6.83 -15.20 -5.36
N ALA A 259 7.52 -14.74 -6.42
CA ALA A 259 8.97 -14.94 -6.56
C ALA A 259 9.74 -14.29 -5.40
N PHE A 260 9.42 -13.02 -5.06
CA PHE A 260 10.02 -12.34 -3.91
C PHE A 260 9.82 -13.12 -2.60
N MET A 261 8.60 -13.58 -2.32
CA MET A 261 8.29 -14.31 -1.09
C MET A 261 8.98 -15.68 -1.02
N THR A 262 9.06 -16.39 -2.15
CA THR A 262 9.73 -17.70 -2.23
C THR A 262 11.24 -17.56 -1.98
N ASP A 263 11.88 -16.57 -2.59
CA ASP A 263 13.30 -16.29 -2.37
C ASP A 263 13.56 -15.83 -0.94
N LEU A 264 12.72 -14.96 -0.40
CA LEU A 264 12.78 -14.50 0.98
C LEU A 264 12.65 -15.68 1.95
N SER A 265 11.64 -16.54 1.74
CA SER A 265 11.41 -17.73 2.58
C SER A 265 12.62 -18.67 2.57
N THR A 266 13.21 -18.88 1.40
CA THR A 266 14.40 -19.72 1.21
C THR A 266 15.61 -19.17 1.99
N GLU A 267 15.90 -17.88 1.83
CA GLU A 267 17.07 -17.27 2.48
C GLU A 267 16.89 -17.12 3.99
N VAL A 268 15.68 -16.75 4.43
CA VAL A 268 15.40 -16.66 5.87
C VAL A 268 15.42 -18.04 6.53
N LYS A 269 14.95 -19.09 5.84
CA LYS A 269 15.07 -20.46 6.37
C LYS A 269 16.52 -20.86 6.58
N LYS A 270 17.41 -20.61 5.63
CA LYS A 270 18.86 -20.84 5.78
C LYS A 270 19.43 -20.06 6.98
N ALA A 271 19.05 -18.80 7.14
CA ALA A 271 19.45 -17.98 8.28
C ALA A 271 18.92 -18.56 9.61
N SER A 272 17.68 -19.05 9.63
CA SER A 272 17.07 -19.70 10.79
C SER A 272 17.80 -21.00 11.17
N ASP A 273 18.13 -21.84 10.19
CA ASP A 273 18.83 -23.12 10.41
C ASP A 273 20.24 -22.94 11.05
N THR A 274 20.82 -21.74 10.94
CA THR A 274 22.08 -21.34 11.55
C THR A 274 21.93 -20.43 12.76
N GLY A 275 20.71 -20.26 13.29
CA GLY A 275 20.39 -19.44 14.47
C GLY A 275 20.41 -17.93 14.23
N LYS A 276 20.64 -17.46 13.00
CA LYS A 276 20.76 -16.03 12.68
C LYS A 276 19.44 -15.25 12.85
N CYS A 277 18.29 -15.91 12.89
CA CYS A 277 17.01 -15.27 13.20
C CYS A 277 16.92 -14.72 14.63
N PHE A 278 17.84 -15.12 15.53
CA PHE A 278 17.99 -14.56 16.89
C PHE A 278 19.10 -13.51 17.00
N SER A 279 19.69 -13.13 15.88
CA SER A 279 20.69 -12.08 15.72
C SER A 279 20.25 -11.16 14.58
N PRO A 280 21.04 -10.19 14.13
CA PRO A 280 20.58 -9.15 13.19
C PRO A 280 20.37 -9.64 11.73
N ALA A 281 19.72 -10.80 11.50
CA ALA A 281 19.41 -11.29 10.16
C ALA A 281 18.61 -10.26 9.32
N ASP A 282 17.72 -9.51 9.95
CA ASP A 282 16.97 -8.42 9.36
C ASP A 282 17.84 -7.28 8.79
N LYS A 283 19.07 -7.12 9.31
CA LYS A 283 20.04 -6.12 8.84
C LYS A 283 21.02 -6.68 7.81
N GLU A 284 21.33 -7.96 7.89
CA GLU A 284 22.36 -8.60 7.07
C GLU A 284 21.81 -9.24 5.80
N LEU A 285 20.60 -9.82 5.85
CA LEU A 285 20.02 -10.53 4.74
C LEU A 285 19.63 -9.57 3.61
N LYS A 286 20.04 -9.90 2.40
CA LYS A 286 19.72 -9.16 1.17
C LYS A 286 19.23 -10.12 0.09
N LEU A 287 18.37 -9.60 -0.78
CA LEU A 287 17.85 -10.30 -1.95
C LEU A 287 18.16 -9.45 -3.19
N PRO A 288 19.41 -9.42 -3.68
CA PRO A 288 19.85 -8.49 -4.72
C PRO A 288 19.04 -8.61 -6.01
N GLN A 289 18.51 -9.79 -6.34
CA GLN A 289 17.65 -10.02 -7.50
C GLN A 289 16.30 -9.27 -7.42
N HIS A 290 15.92 -8.80 -6.23
CA HIS A 290 14.71 -8.03 -5.98
C HIS A 290 14.98 -6.56 -5.61
N ALA A 291 16.23 -6.12 -5.62
CA ALA A 291 16.64 -4.76 -5.15
C ALA A 291 16.00 -3.61 -5.96
N THR A 292 15.55 -3.90 -7.18
CA THR A 292 14.85 -2.91 -8.03
C THR A 292 13.37 -2.76 -7.71
N LEU A 293 12.79 -3.62 -6.87
CA LEU A 293 11.39 -3.47 -6.47
C LEU A 293 11.21 -2.22 -5.63
N PRO A 294 10.21 -1.40 -5.91
CA PRO A 294 9.85 -0.27 -5.07
C PRO A 294 9.72 -0.66 -3.59
N ASN A 295 10.18 0.21 -2.72
CA ASN A 295 10.20 0.04 -1.26
C ASN A 295 11.08 -1.11 -0.75
N TYR A 296 11.97 -1.67 -1.58
CA TYR A 296 12.84 -2.78 -1.17
C TYR A 296 13.67 -2.41 0.06
N GLU A 297 14.47 -1.35 0.01
CA GLU A 297 15.34 -0.94 1.13
C GLU A 297 14.53 -0.58 2.39
N GLN A 298 13.35 0.01 2.20
CA GLN A 298 12.48 0.44 3.30
C GLN A 298 11.80 -0.74 4.01
N ASN A 299 11.42 -1.77 3.26
CA ASN A 299 10.51 -2.81 3.76
C ASN A 299 11.16 -4.19 3.94
N LEU A 300 12.34 -4.46 3.34
CA LEU A 300 12.96 -5.78 3.41
C LEU A 300 13.15 -6.26 4.84
N ALA A 301 13.68 -5.42 5.73
CA ALA A 301 13.93 -5.78 7.13
C ALA A 301 12.67 -6.26 7.87
N TRP A 302 11.51 -5.64 7.62
CA TRP A 302 10.24 -6.06 8.21
C TRP A 302 9.77 -7.42 7.69
N ASN A 303 9.98 -7.68 6.40
CA ASN A 303 9.69 -8.97 5.80
C ASN A 303 10.61 -10.06 6.37
N VAL A 304 11.93 -9.81 6.44
CA VAL A 304 12.88 -10.74 7.06
C VAL A 304 12.49 -11.04 8.50
N HIS A 305 12.16 -10.00 9.28
CA HIS A 305 11.75 -10.19 10.68
C HIS A 305 10.50 -11.07 10.80
N ARG A 306 9.49 -10.87 9.96
CA ARG A 306 8.26 -11.69 9.97
C ARG A 306 8.54 -13.14 9.58
N TRP A 307 9.35 -13.39 8.54
CA TRP A 307 9.75 -14.73 8.14
C TRP A 307 10.65 -15.43 9.18
N CYS A 308 11.49 -14.67 9.88
CA CYS A 308 12.23 -15.19 11.05
C CYS A 308 11.29 -15.58 12.19
N GLY A 309 10.20 -14.86 12.41
CA GLY A 309 9.15 -15.27 13.35
C GLY A 309 8.58 -16.64 13.00
N TYR A 310 8.33 -16.88 11.72
CA TYR A 310 7.82 -18.17 11.24
C TYR A 310 8.88 -19.29 11.35
N TRP A 311 10.02 -19.15 10.66
CA TRP A 311 11.02 -20.21 10.57
C TRP A 311 11.79 -20.44 11.86
N GLY A 312 12.06 -19.41 12.64
CA GLY A 312 12.85 -19.50 13.87
C GLY A 312 12.02 -19.74 15.13
N ARG A 313 10.71 -19.46 15.11
CA ARG A 313 9.85 -19.50 16.32
C ARG A 313 8.51 -20.19 16.12
N GLY A 314 8.11 -20.50 14.90
CA GLY A 314 6.84 -21.14 14.56
C GLY A 314 5.59 -20.22 14.72
N ILE A 315 5.75 -18.90 14.63
CA ILE A 315 4.67 -17.91 14.82
C ILE A 315 4.47 -17.03 13.62
#